data_1022bddfbfdd5df5ff4de2fb2e17ecf3
#
_entry.id   1022bddfbfdd5df5ff4de2fb2e17ecf3
#
_cell.length_a   1.000
_cell.length_b   1.000
_cell.length_c   1.000
_cell.angle_alpha   90.00
_cell.angle_beta   90.00
_cell.angle_gamma   90.00
#
_symmetry.space_group_name_H-M   'P 1'
#
loop_
_entity.id
_entity.type
_entity.pdbx_description
1 polymer ?
#
loop_
_entity_poly.entity_id
_entity_poly.type
_entity_poly.pdbx_seq_one_letter_code
_entity_poly.pdbx_strand_id
1 'polypeptide(L)'
;MDSRILKHSAVLVAGLALAWNAVAQQFPFARVEPYLNEKEIPNAVVFLPPPPEEGTPQFAYDEAQYQWGKTQRVGARALRAIKEETTNVDSMAALFSGAFGRKLSRETTPKTLHLLDRSIRTFRLGASGPKAAYMRLRPYVFYREGTLLPKSEEGSRRSGSYPSGHTVRGWGMALVLAELNPERQDTLLKAGYEWGQSRVIAGYHWQSDVDASKLLASATFAAMHSSEAYRADVAAAREELKALAEADADASQAWLRNRHPEPEKHHLVPDRKAVKDSPYKGHKNYGKSIAVFGGSLSVNDESDAAKQLWANLLNAEVTTYGVGGAGFSNKQGYTLQKQVDEAGVYDVYVLWASTNDYNNSRECGTWQDYTVYDNYDKRKLTTQCGGINYCIKTLLEKNPKAEIYFFTSLRFFGADAGHNPYSKEPNKTGKTFADYIEAQKACCAYYGIPVLDQFNLQGINEFNVDLYYVGDKLHMNEDGYRRIGPVQAAFLADGR
;
A
#
# COMPACT_ATOMS: atom_id res chain seq x y z
N MET A 1 -29.50 -23.51 -17.86
CA MET A 1 -28.16 -22.94 -17.65
C MET A 1 -27.33 -23.23 -18.88
N ASP A 2 -27.03 -22.22 -19.63
CA ASP A 2 -26.65 -22.32 -21.04
C ASP A 2 -25.15 -22.66 -21.18
N SER A 3 -24.87 -23.81 -21.83
CA SER A 3 -23.52 -24.35 -22.08
C SER A 3 -22.62 -23.45 -22.96
N ARG A 4 -23.16 -22.35 -23.46
CA ARG A 4 -22.43 -21.38 -24.32
C ARG A 4 -21.56 -20.41 -23.52
N ILE A 5 -21.90 -20.09 -22.27
CA ILE A 5 -21.13 -19.13 -21.43
C ILE A 5 -19.82 -19.79 -20.93
N LEU A 6 -19.85 -21.09 -20.64
CA LEU A 6 -18.64 -21.83 -20.22
C LEU A 6 -17.60 -22.01 -21.33
N LYS A 7 -18.00 -21.99 -22.60
CA LYS A 7 -17.05 -22.13 -23.73
C LYS A 7 -16.28 -20.85 -24.04
N HIS A 8 -16.86 -19.67 -23.82
CA HIS A 8 -16.18 -18.39 -24.08
C HIS A 8 -15.16 -18.04 -22.99
N SER A 9 -15.42 -18.38 -21.73
CA SER A 9 -14.47 -18.20 -20.63
C SER A 9 -13.24 -19.12 -20.75
N ALA A 10 -13.43 -20.36 -21.25
CA ALA A 10 -12.34 -21.30 -21.46
C ALA A 10 -11.41 -20.89 -22.62
N VAL A 11 -11.95 -20.25 -23.67
CA VAL A 11 -11.15 -19.80 -24.83
C VAL A 11 -10.32 -18.56 -24.49
N LEU A 12 -10.83 -17.65 -23.66
CA LEU A 12 -10.07 -16.46 -23.22
C LEU A 12 -8.92 -16.84 -22.26
N VAL A 13 -9.15 -17.77 -21.35
CA VAL A 13 -8.10 -18.27 -20.44
C VAL A 13 -7.06 -19.10 -21.20
N ALA A 14 -7.47 -19.89 -22.20
CA ALA A 14 -6.55 -20.63 -23.04
C ALA A 14 -5.73 -19.71 -23.98
N GLY A 15 -6.33 -18.63 -24.49
CA GLY A 15 -5.63 -17.63 -25.32
C GLY A 15 -4.57 -16.86 -24.55
N LEU A 16 -4.84 -16.48 -23.30
CA LEU A 16 -3.88 -15.85 -22.41
C LEU A 16 -2.77 -16.83 -21.98
N ALA A 17 -3.09 -18.09 -21.72
CA ALA A 17 -2.11 -19.12 -21.38
C ALA A 17 -1.19 -19.47 -22.57
N LEU A 18 -1.69 -19.44 -23.80
CA LEU A 18 -0.90 -19.69 -25.01
C LEU A 18 0.01 -18.50 -25.35
N ALA A 19 -0.43 -17.26 -25.14
CA ALA A 19 0.41 -16.07 -25.27
C ALA A 19 1.52 -16.03 -24.19
N TRP A 20 1.23 -16.48 -22.97
CA TRP A 20 2.22 -16.60 -21.89
C TRP A 20 3.24 -17.70 -22.15
N ASN A 21 2.83 -18.85 -22.70
CA ASN A 21 3.77 -19.91 -23.07
C ASN A 21 4.68 -19.53 -24.23
N ALA A 22 4.22 -18.72 -25.19
CA ALA A 22 5.05 -18.25 -26.28
C ALA A 22 6.14 -17.25 -25.83
N VAL A 23 5.84 -16.42 -24.80
CA VAL A 23 6.82 -15.49 -24.19
C VAL A 23 7.80 -16.26 -23.26
N ALA A 24 7.33 -17.27 -22.55
CA ALA A 24 8.19 -18.09 -21.67
C ALA A 24 9.16 -19.02 -22.45
N GLN A 25 8.83 -19.39 -23.69
CA GLN A 25 9.71 -20.23 -24.53
C GLN A 25 10.83 -19.47 -25.25
N GLN A 26 10.86 -18.13 -25.21
CA GLN A 26 11.87 -17.33 -25.91
C GLN A 26 13.12 -16.98 -25.09
N PHE A 27 13.19 -17.37 -23.80
CA PHE A 27 14.39 -17.17 -22.98
C PHE A 27 14.90 -18.51 -22.45
N PRO A 28 15.74 -19.23 -23.20
CA PRO A 28 16.55 -20.28 -22.59
C PRO A 28 17.38 -19.60 -21.48
N PHE A 29 17.57 -20.25 -20.33
CA PHE A 29 18.43 -19.80 -19.22
C PHE A 29 19.89 -19.78 -19.67
N ALA A 30 20.23 -19.02 -20.73
CA ALA A 30 21.56 -18.74 -21.13
C ALA A 30 22.25 -17.96 -20.01
N ARG A 31 23.52 -18.21 -19.78
CA ARG A 31 24.35 -17.50 -18.81
C ARG A 31 24.24 -16.01 -19.10
N VAL A 32 23.57 -15.30 -18.20
CA VAL A 32 23.31 -13.85 -18.37
C VAL A 32 24.63 -13.10 -18.19
N GLU A 33 25.06 -12.37 -19.21
CA GLU A 33 26.32 -11.61 -19.18
C GLU A 33 26.14 -10.24 -18.50
N PRO A 34 27.17 -9.74 -17.78
CA PRO A 34 27.15 -8.41 -17.18
C PRO A 34 27.05 -7.32 -18.25
N TYR A 35 26.67 -6.09 -17.88
CA TYR A 35 26.64 -4.94 -18.78
C TYR A 35 28.00 -4.36 -19.12
N LEU A 36 28.94 -4.48 -18.19
CA LEU A 36 30.32 -4.01 -18.32
C LEU A 36 31.29 -5.18 -18.00
N ASN A 37 32.40 -5.21 -18.69
CA ASN A 37 33.50 -6.11 -18.35
C ASN A 37 34.45 -5.47 -17.30
N GLU A 38 35.42 -6.22 -16.81
CA GLU A 38 36.32 -5.77 -15.75
C GLU A 38 37.15 -4.52 -16.11
N LYS A 39 37.38 -4.25 -17.41
CA LYS A 39 38.12 -3.06 -17.87
C LYS A 39 37.25 -1.80 -17.95
N GLU A 40 35.97 -1.98 -18.08
CA GLU A 40 34.98 -0.90 -18.21
C GLU A 40 34.41 -0.45 -16.85
N ILE A 41 34.61 -1.27 -15.82
CA ILE A 41 34.20 -0.92 -14.44
C ILE A 41 35.23 0.04 -13.82
N PRO A 42 34.76 1.06 -13.05
CA PRO A 42 35.66 1.94 -12.31
C PRO A 42 36.65 1.15 -11.42
N ASN A 43 37.95 1.45 -11.52
CA ASN A 43 38.96 0.75 -10.74
C ASN A 43 38.91 1.16 -9.26
N ALA A 44 38.26 0.34 -8.46
CA ALA A 44 37.99 0.60 -7.04
C ALA A 44 39.29 0.73 -6.20
N VAL A 45 40.42 0.11 -6.62
CA VAL A 45 41.70 0.28 -5.91
C VAL A 45 42.24 1.70 -6.04
N VAL A 46 41.88 2.41 -7.13
CA VAL A 46 42.37 3.76 -7.41
C VAL A 46 41.54 4.84 -6.68
N PHE A 47 40.20 4.71 -6.67
CA PHE A 47 39.37 5.80 -6.19
C PHE A 47 38.73 5.59 -4.79
N LEU A 48 38.69 4.35 -4.29
CA LEU A 48 38.24 4.12 -2.92
C LEU A 48 39.36 4.44 -1.94
N PRO A 49 39.03 5.02 -0.78
CA PRO A 49 40.02 5.13 0.30
C PRO A 49 40.50 3.73 0.71
N PRO A 50 41.74 3.55 1.13
CA PRO A 50 42.17 2.28 1.68
C PRO A 50 41.37 1.94 2.97
N PRO A 51 41.28 0.64 3.33
CA PRO A 51 40.63 0.28 4.59
C PRO A 51 41.38 0.90 5.78
N PRO A 52 40.68 1.34 6.84
CA PRO A 52 41.32 1.91 8.03
C PRO A 52 42.37 0.97 8.66
N GLU A 53 43.51 1.53 9.04
CA GLU A 53 44.56 0.83 9.76
C GLU A 53 44.27 0.77 11.27
N GLU A 54 44.69 -0.30 11.92
CA GLU A 54 44.59 -0.50 13.36
C GLU A 54 45.21 0.68 14.12
N GLY A 55 44.57 1.10 15.22
CA GLY A 55 45.02 2.22 16.03
C GLY A 55 44.61 3.62 15.49
N THR A 56 44.00 3.70 14.31
CA THR A 56 43.47 4.99 13.80
C THR A 56 42.06 5.29 14.31
N PRO A 57 41.66 6.58 14.36
CA PRO A 57 40.29 6.95 14.73
C PRO A 57 39.24 6.32 13.83
N GLN A 58 39.55 6.11 12.55
CA GLN A 58 38.66 5.45 11.58
C GLN A 58 38.48 3.96 11.91
N PHE A 59 39.51 3.28 12.36
CA PHE A 59 39.42 1.89 12.81
C PHE A 59 38.67 1.79 14.13
N ALA A 60 38.86 2.73 15.06
CA ALA A 60 38.08 2.81 16.30
C ALA A 60 36.57 2.97 16.02
N TYR A 61 36.21 3.70 14.95
CA TYR A 61 34.80 3.77 14.50
C TYR A 61 34.32 2.41 13.99
N ASP A 62 35.10 1.69 13.21
CA ASP A 62 34.77 0.32 12.76
C ASP A 62 34.54 -0.62 13.95
N GLU A 63 35.40 -0.56 14.97
CA GLU A 63 35.22 -1.34 16.20
C GLU A 63 33.94 -0.99 16.93
N ALA A 64 33.63 0.31 17.10
CA ALA A 64 32.42 0.76 17.75
C ALA A 64 31.16 0.27 16.99
N GLN A 65 31.17 0.34 15.66
CA GLN A 65 30.06 -0.14 14.82
C GLN A 65 29.93 -1.67 14.87
N TYR A 66 31.02 -2.40 14.96
CA TYR A 66 30.97 -3.86 15.16
C TYR A 66 30.33 -4.23 16.50
N GLN A 67 30.71 -3.53 17.59
CA GLN A 67 30.11 -3.75 18.90
C GLN A 67 28.63 -3.37 18.92
N TRP A 68 28.27 -2.23 18.32
CA TRP A 68 26.85 -1.88 18.13
C TRP A 68 26.14 -2.95 17.33
N GLY A 69 26.70 -3.45 16.23
CA GLY A 69 26.11 -4.52 15.42
C GLY A 69 25.77 -5.77 16.23
N LYS A 70 26.61 -6.12 17.20
CA LYS A 70 26.35 -7.26 18.11
C LYS A 70 25.10 -7.04 18.95
N THR A 71 24.83 -5.82 19.42
CA THR A 71 23.62 -5.52 20.19
C THR A 71 22.34 -5.66 19.36
N GLN A 72 22.45 -5.56 18.03
CA GLN A 72 21.34 -5.70 17.09
C GLN A 72 21.02 -7.16 16.69
N ARG A 73 21.76 -8.14 17.20
CA ARG A 73 21.59 -9.57 16.88
C ARG A 73 20.40 -10.20 17.63
N VAL A 74 19.26 -9.49 17.66
CA VAL A 74 18.05 -9.92 18.38
C VAL A 74 16.81 -9.73 17.52
N GLY A 75 15.78 -10.57 17.75
CA GLY A 75 14.45 -10.42 17.18
C GLY A 75 14.42 -10.27 15.64
N ALA A 76 13.54 -9.42 15.16
CA ALA A 76 13.29 -9.22 13.73
C ALA A 76 14.52 -8.69 12.99
N ARG A 77 15.39 -7.88 13.64
CA ARG A 77 16.60 -7.33 13.01
C ARG A 77 17.64 -8.41 12.71
N ALA A 78 17.82 -9.35 13.62
CA ALA A 78 18.72 -10.51 13.40
C ALA A 78 18.19 -11.41 12.26
N LEU A 79 16.88 -11.71 12.26
CA LEU A 79 16.24 -12.51 11.21
C LEU A 79 16.37 -11.84 9.83
N ARG A 80 16.25 -10.52 9.75
CA ARG A 80 16.49 -9.76 8.53
C ARG A 80 17.94 -9.90 8.06
N ALA A 81 18.91 -9.72 8.95
CA ALA A 81 20.34 -9.86 8.62
C ALA A 81 20.69 -11.26 8.09
N ILE A 82 20.01 -12.29 8.60
CA ILE A 82 20.16 -13.68 8.12
C ILE A 82 19.56 -13.82 6.71
N LYS A 83 18.36 -13.29 6.44
CA LYS A 83 17.72 -13.38 5.13
C LYS A 83 18.50 -12.62 4.05
N GLU A 84 19.09 -11.48 4.39
CA GLU A 84 19.87 -10.61 3.49
C GLU A 84 21.29 -11.15 3.21
N GLU A 85 21.63 -12.37 3.66
CA GLU A 85 22.85 -13.06 3.20
C GLU A 85 22.75 -13.56 1.76
N THR A 86 21.55 -13.73 1.25
CA THR A 86 21.38 -14.25 -0.11
C THR A 86 22.11 -13.41 -1.16
N THR A 87 22.67 -14.10 -2.16
CA THR A 87 23.22 -13.49 -3.38
C THR A 87 22.47 -13.96 -4.62
N ASN A 88 21.42 -14.74 -4.43
CA ASN A 88 20.52 -15.16 -5.49
C ASN A 88 19.59 -14.01 -5.86
N VAL A 89 19.55 -13.63 -7.14
CA VAL A 89 18.83 -12.46 -7.63
C VAL A 89 17.32 -12.55 -7.36
N ASP A 90 16.72 -13.73 -7.54
CA ASP A 90 15.29 -13.94 -7.31
C ASP A 90 14.96 -13.72 -5.83
N SER A 91 15.78 -14.26 -4.92
CA SER A 91 15.62 -14.06 -3.48
C SER A 91 15.83 -12.60 -3.06
N MET A 92 16.83 -11.94 -3.65
CA MET A 92 17.06 -10.50 -3.41
C MET A 92 15.88 -9.66 -3.88
N ALA A 93 15.40 -9.87 -5.10
CA ALA A 93 14.24 -9.18 -5.66
C ALA A 93 12.98 -9.38 -4.80
N ALA A 94 12.75 -10.61 -4.33
CA ALA A 94 11.65 -10.91 -3.41
C ALA A 94 11.72 -10.08 -2.12
N LEU A 95 12.92 -9.92 -1.53
CA LEU A 95 13.14 -9.10 -0.32
C LEU A 95 12.94 -7.59 -0.58
N PHE A 96 13.22 -7.12 -1.80
CA PHE A 96 12.96 -5.73 -2.20
C PHE A 96 11.51 -5.47 -2.64
N SER A 97 10.70 -6.50 -2.88
CA SER A 97 9.33 -6.38 -3.40
C SER A 97 8.44 -5.46 -2.55
N GLY A 98 8.55 -5.53 -1.22
CA GLY A 98 7.82 -4.64 -0.31
C GLY A 98 8.20 -3.18 -0.45
N ALA A 99 9.51 -2.88 -0.55
CA ALA A 99 10.02 -1.53 -0.78
C ALA A 99 9.65 -1.01 -2.17
N PHE A 100 9.66 -1.87 -3.17
CA PHE A 100 9.30 -1.55 -4.55
C PHE A 100 7.78 -1.29 -4.73
N GLY A 101 6.96 -1.89 -3.87
CA GLY A 101 5.50 -1.77 -3.91
C GLY A 101 4.80 -2.75 -4.85
N ARG A 102 5.54 -3.73 -5.41
CA ARG A 102 5.03 -4.79 -6.27
C ARG A 102 5.88 -6.05 -6.08
N LYS A 103 5.26 -7.23 -6.23
CA LYS A 103 6.00 -8.49 -6.26
C LYS A 103 6.93 -8.52 -7.48
N LEU A 104 8.22 -8.71 -7.22
CA LEU A 104 9.26 -8.87 -8.24
C LEU A 104 9.60 -10.36 -8.36
N SER A 105 9.30 -10.96 -9.51
CA SER A 105 9.58 -12.37 -9.78
C SER A 105 9.71 -12.63 -11.28
N ARG A 106 10.36 -13.74 -11.66
CA ARG A 106 10.48 -14.12 -13.08
C ARG A 106 9.14 -14.40 -13.75
N GLU A 107 8.11 -14.72 -12.95
CA GLU A 107 6.75 -14.97 -13.45
C GLU A 107 6.01 -13.68 -13.74
N THR A 108 6.14 -12.67 -12.88
CA THR A 108 5.34 -11.44 -12.95
C THR A 108 6.10 -10.26 -13.56
N THR A 109 7.43 -10.22 -13.43
CA THR A 109 8.28 -9.13 -13.90
C THR A 109 9.57 -9.66 -14.55
N PRO A 110 9.47 -10.50 -15.62
CA PRO A 110 10.63 -11.18 -16.20
C PRO A 110 11.70 -10.23 -16.76
N LYS A 111 11.32 -9.11 -17.39
CA LYS A 111 12.27 -8.12 -17.93
C LYS A 111 12.98 -7.37 -16.82
N THR A 112 12.26 -7.01 -15.77
CA THR A 112 12.82 -6.42 -14.55
C THR A 112 13.84 -7.37 -13.91
N LEU A 113 13.50 -8.67 -13.75
CA LEU A 113 14.42 -9.67 -13.20
C LEU A 113 15.64 -9.89 -14.09
N HIS A 114 15.48 -9.81 -15.41
CA HIS A 114 16.61 -9.88 -16.37
C HIS A 114 17.58 -8.70 -16.16
N LEU A 115 17.05 -7.48 -16.09
CA LEU A 115 17.82 -6.27 -15.80
C LEU A 115 18.58 -6.40 -14.46
N LEU A 116 17.89 -6.85 -13.40
CA LEU A 116 18.50 -7.04 -12.08
C LEU A 116 19.61 -8.11 -12.09
N ASP A 117 19.42 -9.23 -12.78
CA ASP A 117 20.42 -10.31 -12.86
C ASP A 117 21.72 -9.80 -13.52
N ARG A 118 21.61 -9.11 -14.65
CA ARG A 118 22.76 -8.51 -15.34
C ARG A 118 23.43 -7.42 -14.49
N SER A 119 22.63 -6.57 -13.83
CA SER A 119 23.15 -5.52 -12.96
C SER A 119 23.92 -6.08 -11.77
N ILE A 120 23.39 -7.10 -11.08
CA ILE A 120 24.03 -7.72 -9.94
C ILE A 120 25.36 -8.38 -10.33
N ARG A 121 25.43 -8.98 -11.52
CA ARG A 121 26.69 -9.54 -12.06
C ARG A 121 27.72 -8.45 -12.32
N THR A 122 27.29 -7.32 -12.90
CA THR A 122 28.13 -6.15 -13.14
C THR A 122 28.67 -5.58 -11.83
N PHE A 123 27.81 -5.35 -10.84
CA PHE A 123 28.21 -4.85 -9.53
C PHE A 123 29.22 -5.77 -8.82
N ARG A 124 29.08 -7.07 -8.97
CA ARG A 124 29.99 -8.04 -8.35
C ARG A 124 31.44 -7.89 -8.83
N LEU A 125 31.65 -7.58 -10.12
CA LEU A 125 33.00 -7.54 -10.71
C LEU A 125 33.88 -6.49 -10.03
N GLY A 126 33.35 -5.31 -9.71
CA GLY A 126 34.12 -4.21 -9.10
C GLY A 126 34.72 -4.51 -7.71
N ALA A 127 34.17 -5.48 -6.99
CA ALA A 127 34.65 -5.81 -5.65
C ALA A 127 35.87 -6.72 -5.60
N SER A 128 36.21 -7.38 -6.70
CA SER A 128 37.27 -8.44 -6.71
C SER A 128 38.67 -7.87 -6.54
N GLY A 129 39.00 -6.80 -7.24
CA GLY A 129 40.33 -6.16 -7.20
C GLY A 129 40.74 -5.69 -5.80
N PRO A 130 39.94 -4.82 -5.12
CA PRO A 130 40.25 -4.38 -3.77
C PRO A 130 40.32 -5.51 -2.74
N LYS A 131 39.47 -6.55 -2.87
CA LYS A 131 39.54 -7.72 -1.99
C LYS A 131 40.90 -8.43 -2.07
N ALA A 132 41.38 -8.61 -3.27
CA ALA A 132 42.70 -9.22 -3.50
C ALA A 132 43.85 -8.29 -3.08
N ALA A 133 43.74 -6.98 -3.31
CA ALA A 133 44.77 -6.01 -2.98
C ALA A 133 44.96 -5.83 -1.46
N TYR A 134 43.90 -5.75 -0.70
CA TYR A 134 43.97 -5.43 0.73
C TYR A 134 43.92 -6.66 1.65
N MET A 135 43.29 -7.76 1.23
CA MET A 135 43.11 -8.99 2.04
C MET A 135 42.75 -8.71 3.51
N ARG A 136 41.95 -7.66 3.74
CA ARG A 136 41.57 -7.19 5.07
C ARG A 136 40.91 -8.30 5.88
N LEU A 137 41.31 -8.47 7.14
CA LEU A 137 40.65 -9.42 8.04
C LEU A 137 39.20 -9.02 8.32
N ARG A 138 38.33 -10.01 8.37
CA ARG A 138 36.96 -9.80 8.75
C ARG A 138 36.82 -9.64 10.26
N PRO A 139 35.82 -8.89 10.77
CA PRO A 139 35.65 -8.67 12.21
C PRO A 139 35.64 -9.97 13.02
N TYR A 140 34.84 -10.96 12.61
CA TYR A 140 34.75 -12.23 13.31
C TYR A 140 36.05 -13.02 13.34
N VAL A 141 36.92 -12.85 12.35
CA VAL A 141 38.26 -13.43 12.33
C VAL A 141 39.19 -12.66 13.26
N PHE A 142 39.15 -11.33 13.22
CA PHE A 142 39.95 -10.44 14.04
C PHE A 142 39.67 -10.65 15.53
N TYR A 143 38.39 -10.67 15.93
CA TYR A 143 38.01 -10.89 17.33
C TYR A 143 37.94 -12.37 17.75
N ARG A 144 38.09 -13.32 16.82
CA ARG A 144 37.89 -14.77 17.05
C ARG A 144 36.52 -15.08 17.63
N GLU A 145 35.50 -14.39 17.16
CA GLU A 145 34.08 -14.52 17.58
C GLU A 145 33.25 -15.20 16.51
N GLY A 146 32.09 -15.72 16.88
CA GLY A 146 31.10 -16.26 15.94
C GLY A 146 30.25 -15.17 15.28
N THR A 147 29.65 -15.50 14.14
CA THR A 147 28.71 -14.65 13.38
C THR A 147 27.27 -15.09 13.55
N LEU A 148 26.31 -14.35 12.99
CA LEU A 148 24.92 -14.82 12.86
C LEU A 148 24.75 -16.00 11.87
N LEU A 149 25.78 -16.30 11.06
CA LEU A 149 25.72 -17.25 9.95
C LEU A 149 26.94 -18.21 9.98
N PRO A 150 27.06 -19.05 11.00
CA PRO A 150 28.29 -19.87 11.19
C PRO A 150 28.64 -20.74 10.00
N LYS A 151 27.64 -21.20 9.23
CA LYS A 151 27.85 -22.06 8.05
C LYS A 151 28.59 -21.36 6.91
N SER A 152 28.56 -20.03 6.85
CA SER A 152 29.23 -19.24 5.79
C SER A 152 30.63 -18.75 6.19
N GLU A 153 31.04 -18.97 7.43
CA GLU A 153 32.33 -18.47 7.97
C GLU A 153 33.53 -19.05 7.25
N GLU A 154 33.59 -20.38 7.10
CA GLU A 154 34.75 -21.05 6.50
C GLU A 154 35.00 -20.57 5.07
N GLY A 155 33.97 -20.47 4.25
CA GLY A 155 34.10 -20.00 2.86
C GLY A 155 34.56 -18.54 2.76
N SER A 156 34.11 -17.67 3.69
CA SER A 156 34.43 -16.24 3.69
C SER A 156 35.79 -15.91 4.35
N ARG A 157 36.31 -16.76 5.23
CA ARG A 157 37.59 -16.60 5.94
C ARG A 157 38.77 -16.40 5.02
N ARG A 158 38.73 -17.00 3.83
CA ARG A 158 39.80 -16.97 2.83
C ARG A 158 39.77 -15.79 1.87
N SER A 159 38.79 -14.89 2.04
CA SER A 159 38.65 -13.71 1.17
C SER A 159 38.63 -12.42 1.98
N GLY A 160 39.27 -11.36 1.45
CA GLY A 160 39.32 -10.05 2.08
C GLY A 160 37.91 -9.51 2.39
N SER A 161 37.78 -8.77 3.51
CA SER A 161 36.50 -8.15 3.88
C SER A 161 36.18 -6.92 3.03
N TYR A 162 37.16 -6.14 2.62
CA TYR A 162 37.03 -4.84 1.98
C TYR A 162 37.03 -4.91 0.46
N PRO A 163 36.04 -4.33 -0.24
CA PRO A 163 34.73 -3.88 0.23
C PRO A 163 33.77 -5.06 0.38
N SER A 164 32.59 -4.81 0.97
CA SER A 164 31.55 -5.81 1.16
C SER A 164 30.82 -6.16 -0.15
N GLY A 165 31.03 -7.37 -0.67
CA GLY A 165 30.36 -7.82 -1.89
C GLY A 165 28.83 -7.93 -1.79
N HIS A 166 28.27 -8.22 -0.60
CA HIS A 166 26.83 -8.22 -0.37
C HIS A 166 26.25 -6.81 -0.39
N THR A 167 26.96 -5.85 0.21
CA THR A 167 26.55 -4.44 0.19
C THR A 167 26.60 -3.86 -1.22
N VAL A 168 27.65 -4.16 -2.00
CA VAL A 168 27.74 -3.71 -3.41
C VAL A 168 26.50 -4.16 -4.19
N ARG A 169 26.08 -5.40 -4.02
CA ARG A 169 24.88 -5.93 -4.70
C ARG A 169 23.58 -5.32 -4.16
N GLY A 170 23.41 -5.27 -2.83
CA GLY A 170 22.18 -4.77 -2.21
C GLY A 170 21.97 -3.29 -2.47
N TRP A 171 23.00 -2.47 -2.34
CA TRP A 171 22.95 -1.05 -2.68
C TRP A 171 22.74 -0.84 -4.18
N GLY A 172 23.47 -1.59 -5.02
CA GLY A 172 23.30 -1.54 -6.46
C GLY A 172 21.89 -1.92 -6.92
N MET A 173 21.29 -2.96 -6.32
CA MET A 173 19.89 -3.31 -6.60
C MET A 173 18.94 -2.19 -6.20
N ALA A 174 19.16 -1.55 -5.05
CA ALA A 174 18.36 -0.41 -4.61
C ALA A 174 18.42 0.75 -5.61
N LEU A 175 19.61 1.06 -6.17
CA LEU A 175 19.79 2.11 -7.17
C LEU A 175 19.03 1.80 -8.47
N VAL A 176 19.15 0.58 -8.99
CA VAL A 176 18.44 0.16 -10.22
C VAL A 176 16.91 0.19 -10.00
N LEU A 177 16.45 -0.31 -8.85
CA LEU A 177 15.02 -0.28 -8.55
C LEU A 177 14.49 1.14 -8.32
N ALA A 178 15.28 2.05 -7.73
CA ALA A 178 14.94 3.45 -7.57
C ALA A 178 14.85 4.17 -8.94
N GLU A 179 15.71 3.81 -9.90
CA GLU A 179 15.62 4.31 -11.28
C GLU A 179 14.34 3.84 -11.98
N LEU A 180 13.88 2.62 -11.71
CA LEU A 180 12.63 2.09 -12.27
C LEU A 180 11.37 2.65 -11.60
N ASN A 181 11.44 2.96 -10.31
CA ASN A 181 10.32 3.46 -9.51
C ASN A 181 10.73 4.67 -8.65
N PRO A 182 10.89 5.86 -9.25
CA PRO A 182 11.32 7.07 -8.53
C PRO A 182 10.38 7.49 -7.39
N GLU A 183 9.09 7.17 -7.47
CA GLU A 183 8.11 7.48 -6.42
C GLU A 183 8.41 6.74 -5.10
N ARG A 184 9.17 5.66 -5.17
CA ARG A 184 9.56 4.85 -4.02
C ARG A 184 11.06 4.88 -3.72
N GLN A 185 11.80 5.79 -4.35
CA GLN A 185 13.26 5.86 -4.24
C GLN A 185 13.74 5.89 -2.79
N ASP A 186 13.12 6.69 -1.91
CA ASP A 186 13.55 6.81 -0.52
C ASP A 186 13.42 5.49 0.26
N THR A 187 12.32 4.76 0.02
CA THR A 187 12.09 3.45 0.63
C THR A 187 13.06 2.39 0.09
N LEU A 188 13.36 2.44 -1.20
CA LEU A 188 14.30 1.53 -1.87
C LEU A 188 15.74 1.79 -1.42
N LEU A 189 16.17 3.05 -1.38
CA LEU A 189 17.49 3.42 -0.88
C LEU A 189 17.66 3.07 0.60
N LYS A 190 16.61 3.28 1.41
CA LYS A 190 16.61 2.82 2.80
C LYS A 190 16.79 1.30 2.89
N ALA A 191 16.08 0.52 2.07
CA ALA A 191 16.23 -0.93 2.04
C ALA A 191 17.65 -1.37 1.66
N GLY A 192 18.26 -0.71 0.68
CA GLY A 192 19.67 -0.95 0.28
C GLY A 192 20.67 -0.57 1.37
N TYR A 193 20.45 0.53 2.08
CA TYR A 193 21.25 0.93 3.24
C TYR A 193 21.20 -0.14 4.34
N GLU A 194 19.99 -0.56 4.72
CA GLU A 194 19.75 -1.60 5.72
C GLU A 194 20.40 -2.95 5.34
N TRP A 195 20.41 -3.29 4.04
CA TRP A 195 21.10 -4.46 3.52
C TRP A 195 22.60 -4.43 3.84
N GLY A 196 23.23 -3.26 3.67
CA GLY A 196 24.63 -3.05 4.06
C GLY A 196 24.84 -3.21 5.56
N GLN A 197 23.99 -2.58 6.38
CA GLN A 197 24.06 -2.67 7.85
C GLN A 197 23.87 -4.11 8.35
N SER A 198 23.10 -4.93 7.65
CA SER A 198 22.98 -6.35 7.96
C SER A 198 24.31 -7.10 7.92
N ARG A 199 25.29 -6.64 7.17
CA ARG A 199 26.61 -7.27 7.10
C ARG A 199 27.47 -6.95 8.31
N VAL A 200 27.33 -5.73 8.89
CA VAL A 200 27.95 -5.34 10.15
C VAL A 200 27.32 -6.12 11.30
N ILE A 201 25.99 -6.15 11.35
CA ILE A 201 25.21 -6.87 12.38
C ILE A 201 25.52 -8.37 12.35
N ALA A 202 25.57 -8.96 11.16
CA ALA A 202 25.94 -10.37 11.02
C ALA A 202 27.38 -10.69 11.44
N GLY A 203 28.28 -9.68 11.48
CA GLY A 203 29.67 -9.84 11.92
C GLY A 203 30.65 -10.11 10.79
N TYR A 204 30.24 -10.00 9.54
CA TYR A 204 31.08 -10.33 8.37
C TYR A 204 31.94 -9.19 7.85
N HIS A 205 31.52 -7.94 8.13
CA HIS A 205 32.13 -6.76 7.54
C HIS A 205 32.22 -5.62 8.58
N TRP A 206 33.27 -4.82 8.43
CA TRP A 206 33.43 -3.56 9.09
C TRP A 206 32.51 -2.50 8.49
N GLN A 207 32.23 -1.41 9.25
CA GLN A 207 31.40 -0.32 8.71
C GLN A 207 32.04 0.32 7.49
N SER A 208 33.35 0.55 7.51
CA SER A 208 34.07 1.09 6.37
C SER A 208 34.06 0.19 5.13
N ASP A 209 33.99 -1.15 5.29
CA ASP A 209 33.74 -2.06 4.16
C ASP A 209 32.43 -1.80 3.49
N VAL A 210 31.39 -1.53 4.31
CA VAL A 210 30.00 -1.24 3.87
C VAL A 210 29.93 0.13 3.18
N ASP A 211 30.59 1.15 3.75
CA ASP A 211 30.56 2.51 3.20
C ASP A 211 31.32 2.59 1.86
N ALA A 212 32.48 1.97 1.76
CA ALA A 212 33.21 1.86 0.50
C ALA A 212 32.44 1.06 -0.56
N SER A 213 31.63 0.09 -0.16
CA SER A 213 30.77 -0.66 -1.08
C SER A 213 29.67 0.17 -1.69
N LYS A 214 29.09 1.12 -0.94
CA LYS A 214 28.09 2.06 -1.46
C LYS A 214 28.72 2.98 -2.49
N LEU A 215 29.92 3.50 -2.25
CA LEU A 215 30.66 4.32 -3.22
C LEU A 215 30.94 3.52 -4.50
N LEU A 216 31.45 2.30 -4.37
CA LEU A 216 31.75 1.42 -5.50
C LEU A 216 30.49 1.11 -6.33
N ALA A 217 29.41 0.74 -5.68
CA ALA A 217 28.15 0.44 -6.38
C ALA A 217 27.58 1.68 -7.09
N SER A 218 27.64 2.86 -6.46
CA SER A 218 27.20 4.11 -7.09
C SER A 218 28.04 4.49 -8.30
N ALA A 219 29.37 4.34 -8.22
CA ALA A 219 30.27 4.57 -9.36
C ALA A 219 30.02 3.55 -10.49
N THR A 220 29.82 2.28 -10.16
CA THR A 220 29.49 1.23 -11.13
C THR A 220 28.13 1.48 -11.78
N PHE A 221 27.14 1.90 -11.00
CA PHE A 221 25.81 2.27 -11.50
C PHE A 221 25.89 3.41 -12.51
N ALA A 222 26.63 4.47 -12.21
CA ALA A 222 26.85 5.56 -13.13
C ALA A 222 27.53 5.08 -14.43
N ALA A 223 28.56 4.22 -14.33
CA ALA A 223 29.25 3.67 -15.48
C ALA A 223 28.34 2.77 -16.34
N MET A 224 27.41 2.02 -15.74
CA MET A 224 26.48 1.16 -16.48
C MET A 224 25.61 1.94 -17.47
N HIS A 225 25.35 3.23 -17.25
CA HIS A 225 24.58 4.07 -18.17
C HIS A 225 25.28 4.33 -19.51
N SER A 226 26.60 4.10 -19.62
CA SER A 226 27.32 4.12 -20.90
C SER A 226 26.96 2.92 -21.80
N SER A 227 26.55 1.78 -21.19
CA SER A 227 26.15 0.57 -21.90
C SER A 227 24.80 0.74 -22.62
N GLU A 228 24.78 0.55 -23.93
CA GLU A 228 23.53 0.54 -24.70
C GLU A 228 22.59 -0.57 -24.25
N ALA A 229 23.13 -1.76 -23.95
CA ALA A 229 22.36 -2.90 -23.45
C ALA A 229 21.68 -2.60 -22.10
N TYR A 230 22.36 -1.87 -21.19
CA TYR A 230 21.74 -1.45 -19.93
C TYR A 230 20.54 -0.53 -20.17
N ARG A 231 20.74 0.51 -20.99
CA ARG A 231 19.64 1.46 -21.32
C ARG A 231 18.46 0.77 -21.99
N ALA A 232 18.71 -0.19 -22.89
CA ALA A 232 17.66 -0.96 -23.54
C ALA A 232 16.88 -1.83 -22.53
N ASP A 233 17.58 -2.51 -21.62
CA ASP A 233 16.93 -3.34 -20.60
C ASP A 233 16.16 -2.50 -19.57
N VAL A 234 16.65 -1.31 -19.20
CA VAL A 234 15.89 -0.33 -18.39
C VAL A 234 14.60 0.10 -19.08
N ALA A 235 14.68 0.43 -20.37
CA ALA A 235 13.50 0.79 -21.16
C ALA A 235 12.49 -0.36 -21.22
N ALA A 236 12.96 -1.60 -21.45
CA ALA A 236 12.11 -2.78 -21.49
C ALA A 236 11.46 -3.08 -20.14
N ALA A 237 12.17 -2.89 -19.03
CA ALA A 237 11.62 -3.07 -17.68
C ALA A 237 10.58 -1.98 -17.35
N ARG A 238 10.81 -0.73 -17.76
CA ARG A 238 9.82 0.37 -17.59
C ARG A 238 8.53 0.10 -18.35
N GLU A 239 8.62 -0.37 -19.60
CA GLU A 239 7.43 -0.73 -20.39
C GLU A 239 6.68 -1.93 -19.76
N GLU A 240 7.39 -2.94 -19.24
CA GLU A 240 6.79 -4.04 -18.51
C GLU A 240 6.01 -3.55 -17.28
N LEU A 241 6.63 -2.70 -16.45
CA LEU A 241 6.03 -2.18 -15.22
C LEU A 241 4.84 -1.27 -15.53
N LYS A 242 4.91 -0.47 -16.60
CA LYS A 242 3.80 0.36 -17.07
C LYS A 242 2.61 -0.51 -17.52
N ALA A 243 2.85 -1.51 -18.36
CA ALA A 243 1.80 -2.43 -18.81
C ALA A 243 1.14 -3.19 -17.65
N LEU A 244 1.93 -3.58 -16.63
CA LEU A 244 1.39 -4.21 -15.42
C LEU A 244 0.57 -3.24 -14.57
N ALA A 245 0.95 -1.96 -14.48
CA ALA A 245 0.17 -0.96 -13.76
C ALA A 245 -1.16 -0.66 -14.49
N GLU A 246 -1.14 -0.60 -15.82
CA GLU A 246 -2.34 -0.48 -16.65
C GLU A 246 -3.25 -1.70 -16.49
N ALA A 247 -2.70 -2.92 -16.54
CA ALA A 247 -3.46 -4.15 -16.32
C ALA A 247 -4.05 -4.25 -14.90
N ASP A 248 -3.32 -3.81 -13.87
CA ASP A 248 -3.85 -3.76 -12.50
C ASP A 248 -4.97 -2.71 -12.37
N ALA A 249 -4.83 -1.59 -13.05
CA ALA A 249 -5.89 -0.57 -13.13
C ALA A 249 -7.11 -1.12 -13.86
N ASP A 250 -6.91 -1.80 -14.99
CA ASP A 250 -7.97 -2.44 -15.77
C ASP A 250 -8.61 -3.60 -15.00
N ALA A 251 -7.83 -4.44 -14.33
CA ALA A 251 -8.33 -5.52 -13.48
C ALA A 251 -9.12 -4.97 -12.29
N SER A 252 -8.65 -3.88 -11.67
CA SER A 252 -9.39 -3.19 -10.62
C SER A 252 -10.68 -2.59 -11.15
N GLN A 253 -10.66 -1.99 -12.34
CA GLN A 253 -11.86 -1.48 -13.01
C GLN A 253 -12.79 -2.61 -13.48
N ALA A 254 -12.26 -3.73 -13.99
CA ALA A 254 -13.05 -4.90 -14.36
C ALA A 254 -13.64 -5.59 -13.12
N TRP A 255 -12.87 -5.69 -12.03
CA TRP A 255 -13.34 -6.22 -10.75
C TRP A 255 -14.44 -5.33 -10.16
N LEU A 256 -14.28 -3.99 -10.24
CA LEU A 256 -15.31 -3.02 -9.87
C LEU A 256 -16.54 -3.15 -10.76
N ARG A 257 -16.36 -3.28 -12.09
CA ARG A 257 -17.46 -3.48 -13.06
C ARG A 257 -18.17 -4.82 -12.90
N ASN A 258 -17.47 -5.89 -12.55
CA ASN A 258 -18.06 -7.22 -12.37
C ASN A 258 -18.72 -7.40 -10.99
N ARG A 259 -18.33 -6.64 -9.99
CA ARG A 259 -19.01 -6.58 -8.68
C ARG A 259 -20.17 -5.60 -8.66
N HIS A 260 -20.07 -4.55 -9.49
CA HIS A 260 -21.10 -3.53 -9.64
C HIS A 260 -21.25 -3.29 -11.14
N PRO A 261 -22.22 -3.96 -11.82
CA PRO A 261 -22.73 -3.39 -13.05
C PRO A 261 -23.02 -1.91 -12.74
N GLU A 262 -22.76 -0.99 -13.73
CA GLU A 262 -22.99 0.46 -13.65
C GLU A 262 -23.92 0.80 -12.48
N PRO A 263 -23.53 1.58 -11.46
CA PRO A 263 -24.23 1.61 -10.18
C PRO A 263 -25.71 1.71 -10.44
N GLU A 264 -26.41 0.57 -10.43
CA GLU A 264 -27.86 0.57 -10.41
C GLU A 264 -28.15 1.35 -9.15
N LYS A 265 -28.58 2.59 -9.36
CA LYS A 265 -28.95 3.49 -8.28
C LYS A 265 -30.06 2.75 -7.56
N HIS A 266 -29.73 2.08 -6.45
CA HIS A 266 -30.74 1.45 -5.63
C HIS A 266 -31.73 2.55 -5.24
N HIS A 267 -32.91 2.50 -5.81
CA HIS A 267 -33.98 3.44 -5.55
C HIS A 267 -35.08 2.74 -4.78
N LEU A 268 -35.16 3.08 -3.50
CA LEU A 268 -36.10 2.48 -2.57
C LEU A 268 -37.26 3.45 -2.34
N VAL A 269 -38.47 2.96 -2.52
CA VAL A 269 -39.68 3.70 -2.27
C VAL A 269 -40.41 3.17 -1.01
N PRO A 270 -41.15 4.02 -0.30
CA PRO A 270 -41.84 3.59 0.90
C PRO A 270 -42.98 2.60 0.58
N ASP A 271 -43.10 1.54 1.39
CA ASP A 271 -44.29 0.68 1.37
C ASP A 271 -45.49 1.44 2.00
N ARG A 272 -46.51 1.68 1.19
CA ARG A 272 -47.71 2.41 1.62
C ARG A 272 -48.38 1.83 2.85
N LYS A 273 -48.28 0.53 3.11
CA LYS A 273 -48.83 -0.10 4.32
C LYS A 273 -47.98 0.21 5.54
N ALA A 274 -46.65 0.20 5.40
CA ALA A 274 -45.73 0.49 6.50
C ALA A 274 -45.72 1.97 6.90
N VAL A 275 -45.97 2.88 5.95
CA VAL A 275 -46.00 4.34 6.19
C VAL A 275 -47.16 4.77 7.09
N LYS A 276 -48.29 4.02 7.09
CA LYS A 276 -49.54 4.42 7.75
C LYS A 276 -49.39 4.71 9.24
N ASP A 277 -48.55 3.93 9.91
CA ASP A 277 -48.33 3.97 11.37
C ASP A 277 -46.94 4.51 11.74
N SER A 278 -46.31 5.31 10.87
CA SER A 278 -44.97 5.86 11.15
C SER A 278 -44.98 6.79 12.36
N PRO A 279 -44.08 6.59 13.34
CA PRO A 279 -43.90 7.48 14.48
C PRO A 279 -43.30 8.84 14.09
N TYR A 280 -42.72 8.97 12.88
CA TYR A 280 -42.04 10.20 12.43
C TYR A 280 -42.93 11.11 11.56
N LYS A 281 -44.22 10.82 11.45
CA LYS A 281 -45.13 11.69 10.72
C LYS A 281 -45.14 13.11 11.33
N GLY A 282 -44.81 14.10 10.49
CA GLY A 282 -44.67 15.51 10.93
C GLY A 282 -43.28 15.92 11.37
N HIS A 283 -42.31 15.01 11.42
CA HIS A 283 -40.91 15.34 11.63
C HIS A 283 -40.31 16.03 10.40
N LYS A 284 -39.16 16.72 10.58
CA LYS A 284 -38.53 17.62 9.61
C LYS A 284 -38.31 16.98 8.24
N ASN A 285 -37.83 15.73 8.22
CA ASN A 285 -37.46 15.02 7.01
C ASN A 285 -38.51 13.99 6.53
N TYR A 286 -39.72 14.00 7.11
CA TYR A 286 -40.81 13.14 6.65
C TYR A 286 -41.28 13.55 5.25
N GLY A 287 -41.38 12.61 4.32
CA GLY A 287 -41.81 12.83 2.94
C GLY A 287 -40.74 13.46 2.03
N LYS A 288 -39.48 13.44 2.43
CA LYS A 288 -38.36 14.03 1.70
C LYS A 288 -37.64 13.02 0.80
N SER A 289 -36.92 13.52 -0.22
CA SER A 289 -36.00 12.72 -1.03
C SER A 289 -34.64 12.64 -0.37
N ILE A 290 -34.07 11.44 -0.31
CA ILE A 290 -32.80 11.16 0.37
C ILE A 290 -31.80 10.56 -0.63
N ALA A 291 -30.61 11.14 -0.75
CA ALA A 291 -29.48 10.51 -1.45
C ALA A 291 -28.42 10.00 -0.46
N VAL A 292 -27.91 8.79 -0.69
CA VAL A 292 -26.90 8.13 0.15
C VAL A 292 -25.62 7.93 -0.62
N PHE A 293 -24.51 8.37 -0.06
CA PHE A 293 -23.16 8.23 -0.61
C PHE A 293 -22.28 7.41 0.34
N GLY A 294 -21.49 6.50 -0.19
CA GLY A 294 -20.61 5.71 0.66
C GLY A 294 -19.86 4.60 -0.05
N GLY A 295 -19.25 3.72 0.74
CA GLY A 295 -18.57 2.51 0.29
C GLY A 295 -19.45 1.26 0.35
N SER A 296 -18.83 0.07 0.39
CA SER A 296 -19.53 -1.23 0.43
C SER A 296 -20.54 -1.35 1.57
N LEU A 297 -20.31 -0.68 2.69
CA LEU A 297 -21.19 -0.69 3.85
C LEU A 297 -22.55 0.02 3.60
N SER A 298 -22.67 0.80 2.54
CA SER A 298 -23.87 1.55 2.19
C SER A 298 -24.58 1.06 0.92
N VAL A 299 -23.99 0.08 0.21
CA VAL A 299 -24.46 -0.30 -1.14
C VAL A 299 -24.71 -1.79 -1.32
N ASN A 300 -24.33 -2.66 -0.37
CA ASN A 300 -24.64 -4.08 -0.44
C ASN A 300 -26.13 -4.35 -0.21
N ASP A 301 -26.63 -5.49 -0.72
CA ASP A 301 -28.04 -5.86 -0.65
C ASP A 301 -28.55 -5.90 0.80
N GLU A 302 -27.73 -6.36 1.74
CA GLU A 302 -28.05 -6.39 3.16
C GLU A 302 -28.29 -4.98 3.74
N SER A 303 -27.60 -3.95 3.22
CA SER A 303 -27.76 -2.55 3.66
C SER A 303 -29.11 -1.97 3.23
N ASP A 304 -29.75 -2.54 2.21
CA ASP A 304 -31.07 -2.13 1.78
C ASP A 304 -32.13 -2.40 2.84
N ALA A 305 -31.92 -3.36 3.74
CA ALA A 305 -32.80 -3.59 4.89
C ALA A 305 -32.91 -2.36 5.80
N ALA A 306 -31.81 -1.65 6.06
CA ALA A 306 -31.82 -0.41 6.83
C ALA A 306 -32.45 0.74 6.03
N LYS A 307 -32.08 0.89 4.75
CA LYS A 307 -32.56 1.98 3.89
C LYS A 307 -34.05 1.85 3.56
N GLN A 308 -34.55 0.63 3.36
CA GLN A 308 -35.98 0.38 3.20
C GLN A 308 -36.74 0.73 4.48
N LEU A 309 -36.15 0.50 5.65
CA LEU A 309 -36.72 0.93 6.92
C LEU A 309 -36.79 2.46 7.00
N TRP A 310 -35.76 3.19 6.55
CA TRP A 310 -35.82 4.66 6.47
C TRP A 310 -36.94 5.13 5.52
N ALA A 311 -37.00 4.53 4.31
CA ALA A 311 -38.04 4.83 3.35
C ALA A 311 -39.42 4.68 3.97
N ASN A 312 -39.66 3.58 4.66
CA ASN A 312 -40.95 3.29 5.29
C ASN A 312 -41.25 4.23 6.47
N LEU A 313 -40.30 4.40 7.40
CA LEU A 313 -40.51 5.22 8.60
C LEU A 313 -40.59 6.72 8.30
N LEU A 314 -39.81 7.20 7.33
CA LEU A 314 -39.79 8.62 6.96
C LEU A 314 -40.68 8.95 5.78
N ASN A 315 -41.41 7.97 5.21
CA ASN A 315 -42.15 8.16 3.96
C ASN A 315 -41.30 8.81 2.87
N ALA A 316 -40.06 8.38 2.75
CA ALA A 316 -39.02 9.00 1.94
C ALA A 316 -38.66 8.13 0.74
N GLU A 317 -38.31 8.76 -0.37
CA GLU A 317 -37.61 8.06 -1.47
C GLU A 317 -36.12 8.10 -1.21
N VAL A 318 -35.45 6.92 -1.22
CA VAL A 318 -34.03 6.77 -0.90
C VAL A 318 -33.30 6.29 -2.14
N THR A 319 -32.33 7.08 -2.63
CA THR A 319 -31.46 6.73 -3.76
C THR A 319 -30.01 6.56 -3.29
N THR A 320 -29.41 5.41 -3.56
CA THR A 320 -28.03 5.12 -3.17
C THR A 320 -27.06 5.32 -4.34
N TYR A 321 -26.03 6.13 -4.15
CA TYR A 321 -24.91 6.36 -5.07
C TYR A 321 -23.64 5.60 -4.64
N GLY A 322 -23.70 4.85 -3.55
CA GLY A 322 -22.56 4.12 -2.98
C GLY A 322 -21.89 3.20 -3.98
N VAL A 323 -20.59 2.99 -3.81
CA VAL A 323 -19.79 2.05 -4.61
C VAL A 323 -18.82 1.30 -3.70
N GLY A 324 -18.78 -0.02 -3.83
CA GLY A 324 -17.87 -0.85 -3.04
C GLY A 324 -16.42 -0.40 -3.19
N GLY A 325 -15.70 -0.33 -2.06
CA GLY A 325 -14.32 0.13 -2.03
C GLY A 325 -14.13 1.66 -2.04
N ALA A 326 -15.20 2.46 -2.17
CA ALA A 326 -15.08 3.91 -2.18
C ALA A 326 -14.71 4.48 -0.80
N GLY A 327 -13.84 5.48 -0.80
CA GLY A 327 -13.49 6.35 0.33
C GLY A 327 -13.60 7.82 -0.07
N PHE A 328 -13.28 8.72 0.85
CA PHE A 328 -13.30 10.16 0.59
C PHE A 328 -12.09 10.66 -0.19
N SER A 329 -10.89 10.07 0.06
CA SER A 329 -9.66 10.42 -0.64
C SER A 329 -9.76 10.12 -2.15
N ASN A 330 -9.36 11.07 -3.00
CA ASN A 330 -9.36 10.88 -4.46
C ASN A 330 -8.22 10.00 -5.00
N LYS A 331 -7.39 9.44 -4.12
CA LYS A 331 -6.37 8.43 -4.49
C LYS A 331 -6.94 7.03 -4.73
N GLN A 332 -8.24 6.86 -4.69
CA GLN A 332 -8.93 5.61 -5.00
C GLN A 332 -9.58 5.67 -6.38
N GLY A 333 -9.90 4.52 -6.98
CA GLY A 333 -10.46 4.47 -8.32
C GLY A 333 -11.84 5.13 -8.44
N TYR A 334 -12.78 4.77 -7.55
CA TYR A 334 -14.08 5.42 -7.42
C TYR A 334 -14.23 5.96 -6.00
N THR A 335 -14.72 7.19 -5.86
CA THR A 335 -14.69 7.92 -4.58
C THR A 335 -16.04 8.56 -4.28
N LEU A 336 -16.27 8.91 -3.00
CA LEU A 336 -17.44 9.69 -2.65
C LEU A 336 -17.44 11.06 -3.36
N GLN A 337 -16.30 11.62 -3.68
CA GLN A 337 -16.20 12.85 -4.48
C GLN A 337 -16.92 12.69 -5.84
N LYS A 338 -16.63 11.59 -6.57
CA LYS A 338 -17.34 11.31 -7.84
C LYS A 338 -18.83 11.05 -7.66
N GLN A 339 -19.22 10.34 -6.59
CA GLN A 339 -20.61 10.07 -6.30
C GLN A 339 -21.41 11.38 -6.11
N VAL A 340 -20.86 12.34 -5.36
CA VAL A 340 -21.53 13.64 -5.15
C VAL A 340 -21.54 14.50 -6.42
N ASP A 341 -20.50 14.38 -7.28
CA ASP A 341 -20.48 15.08 -8.58
C ASP A 341 -21.60 14.60 -9.50
N GLU A 342 -21.85 13.30 -9.54
CA GLU A 342 -22.87 12.64 -10.36
C GLU A 342 -24.29 12.77 -9.81
N ALA A 343 -24.44 13.07 -8.50
CA ALA A 343 -25.73 13.13 -7.86
C ALA A 343 -26.62 14.27 -8.36
N GLY A 344 -27.91 14.00 -8.41
CA GLY A 344 -28.97 14.99 -8.59
C GLY A 344 -29.18 15.88 -7.36
N VAL A 345 -30.27 16.66 -7.40
CA VAL A 345 -30.69 17.53 -6.30
C VAL A 345 -31.69 16.77 -5.43
N TYR A 346 -31.41 16.70 -4.12
CA TYR A 346 -32.21 16.03 -3.11
C TYR A 346 -32.51 16.96 -1.93
N ASP A 347 -33.52 16.65 -1.13
CA ASP A 347 -33.81 17.39 0.10
C ASP A 347 -32.83 17.03 1.23
N VAL A 348 -32.38 15.78 1.25
CA VAL A 348 -31.51 15.22 2.28
C VAL A 348 -30.34 14.46 1.62
N TYR A 349 -29.13 14.71 2.09
CA TYR A 349 -27.94 13.98 1.70
C TYR A 349 -27.33 13.26 2.90
N VAL A 350 -27.00 11.99 2.73
CA VAL A 350 -26.35 11.16 3.74
C VAL A 350 -24.95 10.79 3.26
N LEU A 351 -23.93 11.27 3.92
CA LEU A 351 -22.54 10.85 3.75
C LEU A 351 -22.25 9.71 4.73
N TRP A 352 -22.20 8.48 4.23
CA TRP A 352 -21.95 7.30 5.05
C TRP A 352 -20.48 6.88 4.89
N ALA A 353 -19.65 7.22 5.86
CA ALA A 353 -18.21 6.95 5.82
C ALA A 353 -17.92 5.44 5.80
N SER A 354 -16.88 5.08 5.06
CA SER A 354 -16.37 3.73 4.97
C SER A 354 -15.03 3.57 5.70
N THR A 355 -14.56 2.34 5.83
CA THR A 355 -13.25 2.01 6.39
C THR A 355 -12.11 2.19 5.37
N ASN A 356 -12.42 2.46 4.11
CA ASN A 356 -11.49 2.34 2.98
C ASN A 356 -10.32 3.33 3.04
N ASP A 357 -10.52 4.56 3.51
CA ASP A 357 -9.42 5.51 3.65
C ASP A 357 -8.40 5.02 4.69
N TYR A 358 -8.85 4.49 5.83
CA TYR A 358 -7.98 3.91 6.84
C TYR A 358 -7.29 2.62 6.34
N ASN A 359 -8.05 1.66 5.79
CA ASN A 359 -7.53 0.37 5.34
C ASN A 359 -6.48 0.53 4.23
N ASN A 360 -6.65 1.51 3.35
CA ASN A 360 -5.69 1.82 2.29
C ASN A 360 -4.61 2.80 2.72
N SER A 361 -4.52 3.12 4.03
CA SER A 361 -3.54 4.06 4.57
C SER A 361 -3.50 5.39 3.80
N ARG A 362 -4.66 5.94 3.48
CA ARG A 362 -4.76 7.29 2.92
C ARG A 362 -4.49 8.31 4.03
N GLU A 363 -3.90 9.44 3.69
CA GLU A 363 -3.68 10.50 4.66
C GLU A 363 -5.01 10.92 5.29
N CYS A 364 -5.05 10.97 6.62
CA CYS A 364 -6.25 11.39 7.34
C CYS A 364 -6.56 12.85 7.06
N GLY A 365 -5.54 13.70 7.05
CA GLY A 365 -5.69 15.15 6.93
C GLY A 365 -6.24 15.80 8.20
N THR A 366 -6.68 17.04 8.05
CA THR A 366 -7.30 17.84 9.10
C THR A 366 -8.58 18.50 8.60
N TRP A 367 -9.45 18.97 9.50
CA TRP A 367 -10.68 19.66 9.12
C TRP A 367 -10.47 20.94 8.28
N GLN A 368 -9.24 21.48 8.27
CA GLN A 368 -8.86 22.64 7.46
C GLN A 368 -8.63 22.30 5.99
N ASP A 369 -8.33 21.03 5.68
CA ASP A 369 -8.03 20.59 4.33
C ASP A 369 -9.21 20.84 3.38
N TYR A 370 -8.95 21.51 2.25
CA TYR A 370 -9.94 21.89 1.25
C TYR A 370 -11.08 22.77 1.80
N THR A 371 -10.71 23.73 2.64
CA THR A 371 -11.62 24.76 3.18
C THR A 371 -11.14 26.16 2.81
N VAL A 372 -11.81 27.20 3.34
CA VAL A 372 -11.35 28.58 3.22
C VAL A 372 -9.96 28.82 3.82
N TYR A 373 -9.54 28.00 4.80
CA TYR A 373 -8.26 28.13 5.48
C TYR A 373 -7.06 27.75 4.62
N ASP A 374 -7.23 26.91 3.61
CA ASP A 374 -6.19 26.55 2.63
C ASP A 374 -6.54 27.05 1.21
N ASN A 375 -7.51 27.96 1.08
CA ASN A 375 -8.02 28.45 -0.21
C ASN A 375 -8.54 27.35 -1.13
N TYR A 376 -9.16 26.31 -0.56
CA TYR A 376 -9.67 25.16 -1.29
C TYR A 376 -8.59 24.46 -2.13
N ASP A 377 -7.44 24.23 -1.53
CA ASP A 377 -6.29 23.59 -2.19
C ASP A 377 -6.65 22.17 -2.69
N LYS A 378 -6.72 22.00 -4.01
CA LYS A 378 -7.07 20.73 -4.64
C LYS A 378 -6.08 19.60 -4.34
N ARG A 379 -4.85 19.90 -3.92
CA ARG A 379 -3.87 18.90 -3.48
C ARG A 379 -4.35 18.17 -2.22
N LYS A 380 -5.17 18.81 -1.42
CA LYS A 380 -5.77 18.27 -0.20
C LYS A 380 -6.92 17.28 -0.44
N LEU A 381 -7.45 17.19 -1.65
CA LEU A 381 -8.44 16.18 -2.03
C LEU A 381 -7.94 14.73 -1.92
N THR A 382 -6.64 14.56 -1.75
CA THR A 382 -5.99 13.28 -1.51
C THR A 382 -6.07 12.80 -0.05
N THR A 383 -6.52 13.64 0.88
CA THR A 383 -6.74 13.29 2.28
C THR A 383 -8.21 12.91 2.51
N GLN A 384 -8.51 12.15 3.59
CA GLN A 384 -9.89 11.86 3.98
C GLN A 384 -10.65 13.15 4.25
N CYS A 385 -10.09 14.04 5.08
CA CYS A 385 -10.73 15.29 5.46
C CYS A 385 -10.98 16.22 4.28
N GLY A 386 -10.01 16.38 3.37
CA GLY A 386 -10.20 17.17 2.16
C GLY A 386 -11.31 16.63 1.26
N GLY A 387 -11.41 15.30 1.15
CA GLY A 387 -12.50 14.64 0.44
C GLY A 387 -13.88 14.85 1.10
N ILE A 388 -13.97 14.78 2.44
CA ILE A 388 -15.19 15.08 3.19
C ILE A 388 -15.64 16.53 2.92
N ASN A 389 -14.72 17.47 3.07
CA ASN A 389 -15.01 18.90 2.89
C ASN A 389 -15.42 19.21 1.44
N TYR A 390 -14.81 18.54 0.45
CA TYR A 390 -15.24 18.61 -0.93
C TYR A 390 -16.68 18.13 -1.13
N CYS A 391 -17.02 16.96 -0.57
CA CYS A 391 -18.38 16.41 -0.69
C CYS A 391 -19.41 17.35 -0.07
N ILE A 392 -19.17 17.84 1.14
CA ILE A 392 -20.09 18.76 1.83
C ILE A 392 -20.29 20.04 1.00
N LYS A 393 -19.18 20.66 0.58
CA LYS A 393 -19.23 21.88 -0.24
C LYS A 393 -20.01 21.67 -1.52
N THR A 394 -19.70 20.60 -2.27
CA THR A 394 -20.36 20.29 -3.56
C THR A 394 -21.86 20.08 -3.39
N LEU A 395 -22.29 19.35 -2.34
CA LEU A 395 -23.70 19.11 -2.08
C LEU A 395 -24.44 20.39 -1.68
N LEU A 396 -23.84 21.26 -0.87
CA LEU A 396 -24.42 22.57 -0.51
C LEU A 396 -24.47 23.54 -1.71
N GLU A 397 -23.53 23.44 -2.65
CA GLU A 397 -23.58 24.21 -3.90
C GLU A 397 -24.72 23.73 -4.82
N LYS A 398 -25.02 22.41 -4.83
CA LYS A 398 -26.16 21.85 -5.57
C LYS A 398 -27.52 22.24 -4.97
N ASN A 399 -27.62 22.17 -3.65
CA ASN A 399 -28.84 22.57 -2.92
C ASN A 399 -28.48 23.19 -1.56
N PRO A 400 -28.38 24.53 -1.46
CA PRO A 400 -28.07 25.22 -0.20
C PRO A 400 -29.15 25.05 0.91
N LYS A 401 -30.34 24.52 0.57
CA LYS A 401 -31.44 24.26 1.51
C LYS A 401 -31.48 22.79 1.95
N ALA A 402 -30.65 21.92 1.39
CA ALA A 402 -30.64 20.52 1.75
C ALA A 402 -30.11 20.31 3.18
N GLU A 403 -30.67 19.30 3.83
CA GLU A 403 -30.06 18.78 5.07
C GLU A 403 -28.98 17.79 4.72
N ILE A 404 -27.82 17.93 5.37
CA ILE A 404 -26.72 16.95 5.25
C ILE A 404 -26.57 16.23 6.58
N TYR A 405 -26.50 14.91 6.55
CA TYR A 405 -26.24 14.05 7.69
C TYR A 405 -24.99 13.22 7.42
N PHE A 406 -24.19 13.07 8.44
CA PHE A 406 -22.97 12.28 8.35
C PHE A 406 -23.06 11.06 9.27
N PHE A 407 -22.81 9.87 8.73
CA PHE A 407 -22.67 8.64 9.49
C PHE A 407 -21.20 8.28 9.53
N THR A 408 -20.61 8.17 10.73
CA THR A 408 -19.22 7.70 10.86
C THR A 408 -19.11 6.27 10.34
N SER A 409 -17.90 5.85 10.04
CA SER A 409 -17.64 4.44 9.69
C SER A 409 -18.13 3.52 10.80
N LEU A 410 -18.64 2.35 10.42
CA LEU A 410 -18.98 1.30 11.36
C LEU A 410 -17.70 0.68 11.96
N ARG A 411 -17.79 0.15 13.17
CA ARG A 411 -16.75 -0.74 13.70
C ARG A 411 -16.67 -1.99 12.85
N PHE A 412 -15.45 -2.48 12.63
CA PHE A 412 -15.20 -3.79 12.06
C PHE A 412 -14.32 -4.62 13.00
N PHE A 413 -14.37 -5.95 12.88
CA PHE A 413 -13.80 -6.87 13.87
C PHE A 413 -12.88 -7.93 13.24
N GLY A 414 -12.67 -7.86 11.92
CA GLY A 414 -11.86 -8.81 11.16
C GLY A 414 -10.38 -8.47 11.14
N ALA A 415 -9.55 -9.53 11.11
CA ALA A 415 -8.09 -9.42 11.04
C ALA A 415 -7.56 -9.35 9.59
N ASP A 416 -8.43 -9.37 8.58
CA ASP A 416 -8.06 -9.77 7.20
C ASP A 416 -7.26 -8.76 6.39
N ALA A 417 -6.95 -7.60 6.90
CA ALA A 417 -6.08 -6.67 6.19
C ALA A 417 -4.76 -6.39 6.94
N GLY A 418 -4.41 -7.20 7.93
CA GLY A 418 -3.25 -6.94 8.79
C GLY A 418 -3.45 -5.74 9.72
N HIS A 419 -4.69 -5.27 9.85
CA HIS A 419 -5.07 -4.14 10.69
C HIS A 419 -6.19 -4.58 11.64
N ASN A 420 -5.84 -4.84 12.89
CA ASN A 420 -6.84 -5.03 13.92
C ASN A 420 -7.49 -3.67 14.24
N PRO A 421 -8.80 -3.46 14.04
CA PRO A 421 -9.47 -2.18 14.29
C PRO A 421 -9.47 -1.77 15.77
N TYR A 422 -9.24 -2.73 16.67
CA TYR A 422 -8.96 -2.47 18.08
C TYR A 422 -7.47 -2.37 18.39
N SER A 423 -6.59 -2.64 17.41
CA SER A 423 -5.18 -2.46 17.66
C SER A 423 -4.96 -0.97 17.87
N LYS A 424 -4.28 -0.66 18.94
CA LYS A 424 -3.73 0.68 19.18
C LYS A 424 -2.62 0.99 18.17
N GLU A 425 -2.32 0.04 17.28
CA GLU A 425 -1.29 0.19 16.28
C GLU A 425 -1.79 1.04 15.12
N PRO A 426 -1.08 2.12 14.81
CA PRO A 426 -1.43 2.99 13.71
C PRO A 426 -1.20 2.27 12.37
N ASN A 427 -1.95 2.70 11.33
CA ASN A 427 -1.68 2.29 9.95
C ASN A 427 -0.38 2.93 9.42
N LYS A 428 -0.08 2.79 8.13
CA LYS A 428 1.14 3.32 7.51
C LYS A 428 1.27 4.85 7.58
N THR A 429 0.20 5.58 7.86
CA THR A 429 0.25 7.04 8.07
C THR A 429 0.52 7.43 9.52
N GLY A 430 0.70 6.47 10.41
CA GLY A 430 0.88 6.71 11.85
C GLY A 430 -0.41 7.05 12.59
N LYS A 431 -1.58 6.80 11.99
CA LYS A 431 -2.90 7.09 12.56
C LYS A 431 -3.69 5.80 12.86
N THR A 432 -4.39 5.80 13.98
CA THR A 432 -5.35 4.75 14.34
C THR A 432 -6.69 4.95 13.62
N PHE A 433 -7.55 3.94 13.60
CA PHE A 433 -8.87 4.10 13.03
C PHE A 433 -9.73 5.11 13.81
N ALA A 434 -9.55 5.18 15.12
CA ALA A 434 -10.19 6.19 15.96
C ALA A 434 -9.79 7.63 15.56
N ASP A 435 -8.53 7.86 15.17
CA ASP A 435 -8.09 9.17 14.67
C ASP A 435 -8.87 9.58 13.40
N TYR A 436 -9.14 8.62 12.50
CA TYR A 436 -9.96 8.88 11.31
C TYR A 436 -11.40 9.24 11.66
N ILE A 437 -11.98 8.57 12.68
CA ILE A 437 -13.35 8.88 13.15
C ILE A 437 -13.42 10.27 13.77
N GLU A 438 -12.46 10.63 14.62
CA GLU A 438 -12.42 11.98 15.22
C GLU A 438 -12.21 13.08 14.15
N ALA A 439 -11.40 12.80 13.13
CA ALA A 439 -11.22 13.71 12.01
C ALA A 439 -12.52 13.89 11.18
N GLN A 440 -13.30 12.82 10.95
CA GLN A 440 -14.63 12.89 10.32
C GLN A 440 -15.56 13.84 11.10
N LYS A 441 -15.62 13.67 12.41
CA LYS A 441 -16.43 14.51 13.31
C LYS A 441 -15.98 15.98 13.30
N ALA A 442 -14.66 16.21 13.26
CA ALA A 442 -14.10 17.56 13.20
C ALA A 442 -14.46 18.30 11.90
N CYS A 443 -14.43 17.60 10.74
CA CYS A 443 -14.90 18.17 9.47
C CYS A 443 -16.39 18.56 9.53
N CYS A 444 -17.23 17.69 10.05
CA CYS A 444 -18.67 17.94 10.18
C CYS A 444 -18.97 19.10 11.16
N ALA A 445 -18.22 19.17 12.27
CA ALA A 445 -18.36 20.27 13.25
C ALA A 445 -18.05 21.63 12.64
N TYR A 446 -17.06 21.72 11.74
CA TYR A 446 -16.75 22.96 11.02
C TYR A 446 -17.94 23.50 10.21
N TYR A 447 -18.73 22.61 9.59
CA TYR A 447 -19.93 22.99 8.82
C TYR A 447 -21.23 22.98 9.63
N GLY A 448 -21.21 22.60 10.90
CA GLY A 448 -22.41 22.44 11.73
C GLY A 448 -23.29 21.27 11.29
N ILE A 449 -22.73 20.24 10.69
CA ILE A 449 -23.47 19.08 10.18
C ILE A 449 -23.66 18.03 11.28
N PRO A 450 -24.90 17.54 11.50
CA PRO A 450 -25.17 16.47 12.45
C PRO A 450 -24.43 15.18 12.11
N VAL A 451 -23.87 14.52 13.14
CA VAL A 451 -23.12 13.28 13.00
C VAL A 451 -23.75 12.16 13.81
N LEU A 452 -24.09 11.06 13.17
CA LEU A 452 -24.38 9.80 13.84
C LEU A 452 -23.07 9.03 14.05
N ASP A 453 -22.61 8.98 15.29
CA ASP A 453 -21.40 8.23 15.67
C ASP A 453 -21.68 6.73 15.74
N GLN A 454 -21.77 6.10 14.58
CA GLN A 454 -22.01 4.66 14.48
C GLN A 454 -20.84 3.83 15.00
N PHE A 455 -19.63 4.38 14.96
CA PHE A 455 -18.45 3.71 15.48
C PHE A 455 -18.60 3.39 16.98
N ASN A 456 -19.17 4.31 17.76
CA ASN A 456 -19.35 4.15 19.19
C ASN A 456 -20.75 3.67 19.60
N LEU A 457 -21.78 3.89 18.77
CA LEU A 457 -23.18 3.74 19.17
C LEU A 457 -23.91 2.54 18.52
N GLN A 458 -23.24 1.73 17.68
CA GLN A 458 -23.90 0.60 17.02
C GLN A 458 -24.35 -0.54 17.96
N GLY A 459 -23.79 -0.60 19.19
CA GLY A 459 -24.13 -1.63 20.19
C GLY A 459 -23.66 -3.05 19.80
N ILE A 460 -22.70 -3.14 18.85
CA ILE A 460 -22.05 -4.39 18.45
C ILE A 460 -20.60 -4.36 18.92
N ASN A 461 -20.15 -5.47 19.50
CA ASN A 461 -18.84 -5.63 20.10
C ASN A 461 -18.32 -7.06 19.90
N GLU A 462 -17.16 -7.39 20.44
CA GLU A 462 -16.51 -8.69 20.31
C GLU A 462 -17.34 -9.88 20.80
N PHE A 463 -18.33 -9.65 21.67
CA PHE A 463 -19.17 -10.72 22.23
C PHE A 463 -20.40 -11.04 21.38
N ASN A 464 -20.80 -10.16 20.47
CA ASN A 464 -22.00 -10.33 19.66
C ASN A 464 -21.79 -10.12 18.17
N VAL A 465 -20.56 -9.87 17.72
CA VAL A 465 -20.24 -9.59 16.32
C VAL A 465 -20.67 -10.70 15.38
N ASP A 466 -20.53 -11.96 15.77
CA ASP A 466 -20.88 -13.11 14.93
C ASP A 466 -22.39 -13.23 14.64
N LEU A 467 -23.24 -12.49 15.36
CA LEU A 467 -24.67 -12.40 15.10
C LEU A 467 -25.00 -11.37 14.01
N TYR A 468 -24.18 -10.36 13.85
CA TYR A 468 -24.49 -9.16 13.05
C TYR A 468 -23.55 -8.90 11.88
N TYR A 469 -22.45 -9.65 11.75
CA TYR A 469 -21.47 -9.53 10.70
C TYR A 469 -21.33 -10.84 9.93
N VAL A 470 -20.96 -10.74 8.66
CA VAL A 470 -20.56 -11.91 7.88
C VAL A 470 -19.14 -12.36 8.28
N GLY A 471 -18.68 -13.48 7.72
CA GLY A 471 -17.42 -14.11 8.11
C GLY A 471 -16.15 -13.24 8.02
N ASP A 472 -16.16 -12.17 7.23
CA ASP A 472 -15.06 -11.21 7.13
C ASP A 472 -15.02 -10.21 8.31
N LYS A 473 -16.07 -10.18 9.13
CA LYS A 473 -16.23 -9.28 10.29
C LYS A 473 -16.06 -7.78 9.96
N LEU A 474 -16.18 -7.43 8.69
CA LEU A 474 -16.16 -6.07 8.16
C LEU A 474 -17.55 -5.66 7.67
N HIS A 475 -18.23 -6.55 6.95
CA HIS A 475 -19.55 -6.31 6.40
C HIS A 475 -20.61 -6.86 7.34
N MET A 476 -21.65 -6.06 7.59
CA MET A 476 -22.80 -6.53 8.34
C MET A 476 -23.65 -7.47 7.49
N ASN A 477 -24.25 -8.46 8.15
CA ASN A 477 -25.36 -9.21 7.58
C ASN A 477 -26.68 -8.42 7.71
N GLU A 478 -27.77 -8.97 7.21
CA GLU A 478 -29.08 -8.32 7.24
C GLU A 478 -29.55 -7.99 8.68
N ASP A 479 -29.27 -8.86 9.65
CA ASP A 479 -29.63 -8.63 11.07
C ASP A 479 -28.85 -7.46 11.67
N GLY A 480 -27.58 -7.28 11.26
CA GLY A 480 -26.79 -6.10 11.62
C GLY A 480 -27.41 -4.80 11.11
N TYR A 481 -27.82 -4.77 9.84
CA TYR A 481 -28.51 -3.60 9.27
C TYR A 481 -29.90 -3.38 9.86
N ARG A 482 -30.66 -4.43 10.16
CA ARG A 482 -31.94 -4.33 10.87
C ARG A 482 -31.79 -3.77 12.28
N ARG A 483 -30.65 -4.04 12.94
CA ARG A 483 -30.34 -3.50 14.27
C ARG A 483 -30.03 -2.01 14.24
N ILE A 484 -29.21 -1.53 13.29
CA ILE A 484 -28.82 -0.12 13.21
C ILE A 484 -29.84 0.76 12.50
N GLY A 485 -30.65 0.20 11.60
CA GLY A 485 -31.63 0.93 10.77
C GLY A 485 -32.59 1.81 11.57
N PRO A 486 -33.19 1.36 12.67
CA PRO A 486 -34.08 2.20 13.50
C PRO A 486 -33.37 3.42 14.09
N VAL A 487 -32.12 3.27 14.54
CA VAL A 487 -31.31 4.37 15.08
C VAL A 487 -30.99 5.39 13.98
N GLN A 488 -30.65 4.90 12.79
CA GLN A 488 -30.40 5.74 11.63
C GLN A 488 -31.65 6.50 11.20
N ALA A 489 -32.82 5.82 11.14
CA ALA A 489 -34.09 6.45 10.81
C ALA A 489 -34.47 7.54 11.83
N ALA A 490 -34.34 7.26 13.13
CA ALA A 490 -34.59 8.23 14.18
C ALA A 490 -33.71 9.48 14.04
N PHE A 491 -32.41 9.26 13.80
CA PHE A 491 -31.46 10.34 13.58
C PHE A 491 -31.79 11.17 12.32
N LEU A 492 -32.13 10.50 11.23
CA LEU A 492 -32.54 11.18 9.98
C LEU A 492 -33.84 11.95 10.10
N ALA A 493 -34.75 11.58 11.02
CA ALA A 493 -36.01 12.27 11.20
C ALA A 493 -35.81 13.75 11.57
N ASP A 494 -34.92 14.06 12.50
CA ASP A 494 -34.71 15.41 13.05
C ASP A 494 -33.21 15.81 13.22
N GLY A 495 -32.27 14.94 12.95
CA GLY A 495 -30.85 15.21 13.13
C GLY A 495 -30.35 15.17 14.59
N ARG A 496 -31.00 14.37 15.44
CA ARG A 496 -30.70 14.28 16.89
C ARG A 496 -30.54 12.86 17.36
#